data_a3f919164ecb332c7a8221a9ee3542aa
#
_entry.id   a3f919164ecb332c7a8221a9ee3542aa
#
_cell.length_a   1.000
_cell.length_b   1.000
_cell.length_c   1.000
_cell.angle_alpha   90.00
_cell.angle_beta   90.00
_cell.angle_gamma   90.00
#
_symmetry.space_group_name_H-M   'P 1'
#
loop_
_entity.id
_entity.type
_entity.pdbx_description
1 polymer ?
#
loop_
_entity_poly.entity_id
_entity_poly.type
_entity_poly.pdbx_seq_one_letter_code
_entity_poly.pdbx_strand_id
1 'polypeptide(L)'
;ITAIELMPVFQFDPSDENYWGYMPLNFFSPHHEYSTNQSSCEQHSQFREMVRELHTAGIEVILDVVYNHTCEGDDQGPTYSYRGIDNATYYIASNDAKFPYANFSGTGNTLNTSTPTVRRLILDSLRYWAKEMHVDGFRFDLASVFSRTSDGSIDLSQPPLFDQIAGDPDLANVRLIAEPWDASGLYQLGASFPGRTWMQWNGRFRDTVQRFVRGDRGLVPDLMTRLYGSSDLFPDDTFHAFRPFQSVNYVASHDGFTMYDLVAYNEKHNHANSHNNQDGPNEFSWNSGWEGGEKVTQEVVNLSKRQMKNFCCLLLLANGSPMFRMGDEFMQTQRGNNNPYNQDNEISWLDWQRLEENQEVFRFFKLMIAFRKSHSLLGCSTFWHDDVQWYGAEQPEVEMSANSQVLAYYLHGASPNDRDLYVMINGSSQPRVFSIHAETETIWNRVIDTSLPSPIDIVAPKAEVAFEKESYRVNQRSIVVLAQSTAMISSNSMQNL
;
A
#
# COMPACT_ATOMS: atom_id res chain seq x y z
N ILE A 1 9.94 6.67 -7.44
CA ILE A 1 8.53 6.86 -7.07
C ILE A 1 7.87 7.90 -7.97
N THR A 2 6.54 7.95 -7.99
CA THR A 2 5.76 8.89 -8.83
C THR A 2 4.84 9.78 -7.99
N ALA A 3 4.51 9.34 -6.79
CA ALA A 3 3.70 10.10 -5.84
C ALA A 3 4.19 9.85 -4.41
N ILE A 4 3.91 10.79 -3.52
CA ILE A 4 3.95 10.59 -2.07
C ILE A 4 2.54 10.77 -1.51
N GLU A 5 2.18 9.95 -0.54
CA GLU A 5 0.98 10.09 0.27
C GLU A 5 1.41 10.53 1.67
N LEU A 6 1.02 11.73 2.04
CA LEU A 6 1.35 12.31 3.34
C LEU A 6 0.29 11.91 4.36
N MET A 7 0.71 11.45 5.52
CA MET A 7 -0.16 11.32 6.68
C MET A 7 -0.84 12.66 7.00
N PRO A 8 -1.88 12.72 7.84
CA PRO A 8 -2.70 13.91 7.99
C PRO A 8 -1.89 15.17 8.25
N VAL A 9 -2.10 16.19 7.41
CA VAL A 9 -1.43 17.50 7.49
C VAL A 9 -2.37 18.59 7.99
N PHE A 10 -3.65 18.29 8.17
CA PHE A 10 -4.62 19.25 8.71
C PHE A 10 -4.21 19.71 10.10
N GLN A 11 -4.61 20.93 10.47
CA GLN A 11 -4.46 21.36 11.86
C GLN A 11 -5.22 20.38 12.76
N PHE A 12 -4.50 19.68 13.59
CA PHE A 12 -5.03 18.74 14.57
C PHE A 12 -4.80 19.22 16.00
N ASP A 13 -5.47 18.60 16.96
CA ASP A 13 -5.27 18.87 18.39
C ASP A 13 -4.08 18.06 18.90
N PRO A 14 -2.97 18.70 19.31
CA PRO A 14 -1.80 17.99 19.82
C PRO A 14 -1.96 17.52 21.28
N SER A 15 -3.07 17.87 21.96
CA SER A 15 -3.22 17.65 23.41
C SER A 15 -3.41 16.19 23.81
N ASP A 16 -3.81 15.33 22.89
CA ASP A 16 -4.04 13.89 23.12
C ASP A 16 -2.86 13.00 22.71
N GLU A 17 -1.62 13.51 22.77
CA GLU A 17 -0.43 12.79 22.33
C GLU A 17 -0.57 12.22 20.89
N ASN A 18 -1.27 12.96 20.02
CA ASN A 18 -1.66 12.53 18.69
C ASN A 18 -0.59 12.87 17.66
N TYR A 19 0.47 12.07 17.62
CA TYR A 19 1.60 12.30 16.71
C TYR A 19 1.23 12.08 15.23
N TRP A 20 0.32 11.15 14.92
CA TRP A 20 -0.07 10.88 13.53
C TRP A 20 -0.98 11.94 12.90
N GLY A 21 -1.67 12.74 13.72
CA GLY A 21 -2.52 13.83 13.22
C GLY A 21 -3.97 13.45 12.87
N TYR A 22 -4.45 12.25 13.26
CA TYR A 22 -5.82 11.80 12.94
C TYR A 22 -6.91 12.41 13.83
N MET A 23 -6.65 13.51 14.54
CA MET A 23 -7.65 14.24 15.34
C MET A 23 -7.83 15.66 14.79
N PRO A 24 -8.50 15.84 13.63
CA PRO A 24 -8.57 17.13 12.94
C PRO A 24 -9.38 18.16 13.70
N LEU A 25 -8.79 19.35 13.85
CA LEU A 25 -9.39 20.53 14.42
C LEU A 25 -9.92 21.50 13.34
N ASN A 26 -9.19 21.58 12.21
CA ASN A 26 -9.51 22.49 11.11
C ASN A 26 -9.15 21.84 9.77
N PHE A 27 -10.11 21.79 8.85
CA PHE A 27 -9.97 21.18 7.52
C PHE A 27 -9.33 22.09 6.45
N PHE A 28 -8.97 23.35 6.79
CA PHE A 28 -8.53 24.37 5.81
C PHE A 28 -7.14 24.93 6.09
N SER A 29 -6.38 24.33 6.99
CA SER A 29 -5.01 24.79 7.25
C SER A 29 -4.06 23.63 7.52
N PRO A 30 -2.80 23.74 7.09
CA PRO A 30 -1.75 22.83 7.54
C PRO A 30 -1.50 22.99 9.04
N HIS A 31 -1.07 21.92 9.69
CA HIS A 31 -0.70 21.94 11.09
C HIS A 31 0.48 22.90 11.33
N HIS A 32 0.32 23.80 12.29
CA HIS A 32 1.24 24.93 12.49
C HIS A 32 2.66 24.47 12.93
N GLU A 33 2.76 23.34 13.63
CA GLU A 33 4.04 22.81 14.11
C GLU A 33 4.91 22.23 12.97
N TYR A 34 4.34 21.98 11.79
CA TYR A 34 5.12 21.60 10.61
C TYR A 34 5.84 22.78 9.93
N SER A 35 5.55 24.02 10.37
CA SER A 35 6.26 25.21 9.90
C SER A 35 7.61 25.37 10.60
N THR A 36 8.62 25.79 9.84
CA THR A 36 9.94 26.14 10.39
C THR A 36 9.92 27.37 11.29
N ASN A 37 8.86 28.18 11.18
CA ASN A 37 8.64 29.38 12.01
C ASN A 37 7.22 29.34 12.59
N GLN A 38 7.07 28.73 13.75
CA GLN A 38 5.79 28.55 14.43
C GLN A 38 5.18 29.88 14.93
N SER A 39 5.96 30.96 15.01
CA SER A 39 5.48 32.29 15.44
C SER A 39 4.87 33.12 14.30
N SER A 40 4.97 32.69 13.06
CA SER A 40 4.42 33.35 11.88
C SER A 40 3.39 32.45 11.19
N CYS A 41 2.41 33.02 10.49
CA CYS A 41 1.42 32.26 9.72
C CYS A 41 2.00 31.76 8.38
N GLU A 42 3.21 31.20 8.38
CA GLU A 42 3.93 30.79 7.16
C GLU A 42 3.62 29.37 6.71
N GLN A 43 2.93 28.57 7.52
CA GLN A 43 2.65 27.16 7.22
C GLN A 43 1.99 26.95 5.84
N HIS A 44 1.12 27.85 5.40
CA HIS A 44 0.48 27.78 4.09
C HIS A 44 1.47 27.98 2.94
N SER A 45 2.35 29.00 3.06
CA SER A 45 3.34 29.28 2.03
C SER A 45 4.41 28.20 1.96
N GLN A 46 4.86 27.70 3.11
CA GLN A 46 5.85 26.61 3.18
C GLN A 46 5.27 25.29 2.64
N PHE A 47 4.01 24.98 2.93
CA PHE A 47 3.35 23.81 2.36
C PHE A 47 3.28 23.91 0.82
N ARG A 48 2.82 25.02 0.27
CA ARG A 48 2.79 25.24 -1.19
C ARG A 48 4.19 25.18 -1.82
N GLU A 49 5.20 25.65 -1.13
CA GLU A 49 6.58 25.54 -1.59
C GLU A 49 7.04 24.08 -1.65
N MET A 50 6.75 23.28 -0.62
CA MET A 50 7.02 21.84 -0.62
C MET A 50 6.35 21.15 -1.81
N VAL A 51 5.06 21.40 -2.05
CA VAL A 51 4.33 20.84 -3.19
C VAL A 51 4.98 21.22 -4.52
N ARG A 52 5.35 22.50 -4.69
CA ARG A 52 6.04 22.99 -5.90
C ARG A 52 7.38 22.28 -6.13
N GLU A 53 8.18 22.10 -5.09
CA GLU A 53 9.47 21.41 -5.21
C GLU A 53 9.28 19.92 -5.57
N LEU A 54 8.28 19.25 -5.00
CA LEU A 54 7.92 17.87 -5.36
C LEU A 54 7.45 17.77 -6.82
N HIS A 55 6.59 18.69 -7.28
CA HIS A 55 6.19 18.77 -8.68
C HIS A 55 7.37 19.02 -9.62
N THR A 56 8.33 19.86 -9.23
CA THR A 56 9.56 20.06 -9.99
C THR A 56 10.38 18.78 -10.14
N ALA A 57 10.32 17.91 -9.14
CA ALA A 57 10.93 16.56 -9.18
C ALA A 57 10.05 15.51 -9.92
N GLY A 58 8.88 15.88 -10.41
CA GLY A 58 7.92 14.98 -11.08
C GLY A 58 7.20 14.03 -10.12
N ILE A 59 7.00 14.46 -8.88
CA ILE A 59 6.35 13.70 -7.80
C ILE A 59 5.02 14.35 -7.46
N GLU A 60 3.92 13.59 -7.57
CA GLU A 60 2.58 13.99 -7.13
C GLU A 60 2.47 13.97 -5.60
N VAL A 61 1.60 14.82 -5.06
CA VAL A 61 1.31 14.90 -3.62
C VAL A 61 -0.13 14.50 -3.34
N ILE A 62 -0.30 13.46 -2.54
CA ILE A 62 -1.60 12.94 -2.08
C ILE A 62 -1.71 13.22 -0.59
N LEU A 63 -2.85 13.72 -0.14
CA LEU A 63 -3.11 13.93 1.29
C LEU A 63 -4.00 12.84 1.85
N ASP A 64 -3.61 12.32 3.01
CA ASP A 64 -4.49 11.55 3.87
C ASP A 64 -5.45 12.52 4.57
N VAL A 65 -6.75 12.39 4.28
CA VAL A 65 -7.78 13.32 4.75
C VAL A 65 -8.77 12.64 5.70
N VAL A 66 -8.93 13.24 6.86
CA VAL A 66 -9.77 12.71 7.94
C VAL A 66 -11.06 13.53 8.02
N TYR A 67 -12.10 13.06 7.30
CA TYR A 67 -13.43 13.69 7.31
C TYR A 67 -14.48 12.79 7.98
N ASN A 68 -14.07 11.69 8.56
CA ASN A 68 -14.99 10.75 9.21
C ASN A 68 -15.31 11.16 10.66
N HIS A 69 -14.43 11.94 11.32
CA HIS A 69 -14.60 12.43 12.70
C HIS A 69 -13.85 13.75 12.94
N THR A 70 -13.91 14.26 14.15
CA THR A 70 -13.16 15.45 14.60
C THR A 70 -12.55 15.23 15.99
N CYS A 71 -11.62 16.08 16.38
CA CYS A 71 -10.98 16.07 17.69
C CYS A 71 -11.95 16.42 18.85
N GLU A 72 -13.22 16.72 18.59
CA GLU A 72 -14.21 16.93 19.66
C GLU A 72 -14.58 15.64 20.41
N GLY A 73 -14.14 14.45 19.92
CA GLY A 73 -14.27 13.17 20.62
C GLY A 73 -15.72 12.78 20.96
N ASP A 74 -15.92 12.07 22.05
CA ASP A 74 -17.22 11.67 22.56
C ASP A 74 -17.91 12.80 23.40
N ASP A 75 -18.91 12.46 24.20
CA ASP A 75 -19.64 13.42 25.03
C ASP A 75 -18.80 14.04 26.15
N GLN A 76 -17.68 13.46 26.50
CA GLN A 76 -16.72 13.99 27.48
C GLN A 76 -15.64 14.86 26.82
N GLY A 77 -15.55 14.84 25.49
CA GLY A 77 -14.55 15.60 24.75
C GLY A 77 -14.83 17.10 24.71
N PRO A 78 -13.86 17.89 24.22
CA PRO A 78 -13.96 19.35 24.18
C PRO A 78 -15.03 19.83 23.20
N THR A 79 -15.47 21.08 23.38
CA THR A 79 -16.31 21.81 22.42
C THR A 79 -15.49 22.91 21.79
N TYR A 80 -14.96 22.66 20.59
CA TYR A 80 -14.14 23.61 19.86
C TYR A 80 -14.94 24.44 18.85
N SER A 81 -15.77 23.77 18.03
CA SER A 81 -16.47 24.40 16.90
C SER A 81 -17.80 23.74 16.58
N TYR A 82 -17.82 22.61 15.94
CA TYR A 82 -19.00 22.00 15.31
C TYR A 82 -20.07 21.61 16.34
N ARG A 83 -19.67 21.05 17.46
CA ARG A 83 -20.56 20.71 18.58
C ARG A 83 -21.24 21.95 19.11
N GLY A 84 -20.54 23.05 19.31
CA GLY A 84 -21.06 24.30 19.82
C GLY A 84 -21.91 25.08 18.82
N ILE A 85 -21.65 24.92 17.51
CA ILE A 85 -22.38 25.62 16.44
C ILE A 85 -23.73 24.95 16.20
N ASP A 86 -23.73 23.66 15.85
CA ASP A 86 -24.94 22.88 15.59
C ASP A 86 -24.66 21.37 15.66
N ASN A 87 -24.63 20.83 16.86
CA ASN A 87 -24.31 19.44 17.12
C ASN A 87 -25.10 18.45 16.26
N ALA A 88 -26.39 18.68 16.09
CA ALA A 88 -27.29 17.76 15.39
C ALA A 88 -27.07 17.74 13.88
N THR A 89 -26.53 18.82 13.29
CA THR A 89 -26.19 18.89 11.88
C THR A 89 -24.86 18.20 11.60
N TYR A 90 -23.87 18.36 12.50
CA TYR A 90 -22.51 17.90 12.21
C TYR A 90 -22.25 16.45 12.61
N TYR A 91 -22.92 15.91 13.62
CA TYR A 91 -22.63 14.58 14.13
C TYR A 91 -23.82 13.62 14.00
N ILE A 92 -23.54 12.35 13.80
CA ILE A 92 -24.52 11.28 13.87
C ILE A 92 -24.83 11.02 15.34
N ALA A 93 -26.07 11.25 15.75
CA ALA A 93 -26.52 10.96 17.10
C ALA A 93 -26.76 9.45 17.30
N SER A 94 -26.46 8.95 18.50
CA SER A 94 -26.83 7.62 18.92
C SER A 94 -28.20 7.64 19.65
N ASN A 95 -28.91 6.53 19.55
CA ASN A 95 -30.14 6.33 20.37
C ASN A 95 -29.84 5.86 21.80
N ASP A 96 -28.57 5.60 22.13
CA ASP A 96 -28.14 5.23 23.47
C ASP A 96 -27.86 6.50 24.30
N ALA A 97 -28.63 6.72 25.32
CA ALA A 97 -28.44 7.88 26.20
C ALA A 97 -27.11 7.89 26.97
N LYS A 98 -26.45 6.75 27.08
CA LYS A 98 -25.12 6.62 27.69
C LYS A 98 -23.98 7.00 26.72
N PHE A 99 -24.23 6.81 25.43
CA PHE A 99 -23.28 7.11 24.36
C PHE A 99 -23.99 7.93 23.29
N PRO A 100 -24.13 9.27 23.48
CA PRO A 100 -25.00 10.09 22.64
C PRO A 100 -24.52 10.27 21.20
N TYR A 101 -23.28 9.89 20.88
CA TYR A 101 -22.72 9.90 19.53
C TYR A 101 -22.58 8.49 18.97
N ALA A 102 -22.92 8.31 17.70
CA ALA A 102 -22.54 7.13 16.95
C ALA A 102 -21.03 7.18 16.69
N ASN A 103 -20.34 6.06 16.96
CA ASN A 103 -18.89 5.98 16.88
C ASN A 103 -18.44 4.93 15.84
N PHE A 104 -18.62 5.26 14.55
CA PHE A 104 -18.16 4.43 13.44
C PHE A 104 -16.68 4.67 13.07
N SER A 105 -16.09 5.71 13.65
CA SER A 105 -14.67 6.07 13.47
C SER A 105 -13.73 5.42 14.50
N GLY A 106 -14.27 4.96 15.63
CA GLY A 106 -13.47 4.47 16.76
C GLY A 106 -12.94 5.57 17.69
N THR A 107 -13.13 6.85 17.34
CA THR A 107 -12.55 8.02 18.05
C THR A 107 -13.55 8.82 18.88
N GLY A 108 -14.80 8.35 19.01
CA GLY A 108 -15.83 8.93 19.86
C GLY A 108 -16.98 9.60 19.14
N ASN A 109 -16.78 10.15 17.94
CA ASN A 109 -17.83 10.75 17.11
C ASN A 109 -17.74 10.32 15.66
N THR A 110 -18.78 10.62 14.90
CA THR A 110 -18.84 10.43 13.45
C THR A 110 -19.51 11.63 12.80
N LEU A 111 -18.83 12.24 11.81
CA LEU A 111 -19.41 13.33 11.03
C LEU A 111 -20.59 12.83 10.18
N ASN A 112 -21.68 13.61 10.19
CA ASN A 112 -22.93 13.28 9.51
C ASN A 112 -22.92 13.73 8.05
N THR A 113 -22.34 12.94 7.15
CA THR A 113 -22.28 13.25 5.70
C THR A 113 -23.65 13.13 5.00
N SER A 114 -24.70 12.66 5.69
CA SER A 114 -26.08 12.73 5.19
C SER A 114 -26.61 14.16 5.14
N THR A 115 -26.04 15.08 5.94
CA THR A 115 -26.46 16.48 5.92
C THR A 115 -25.77 17.27 4.81
N PRO A 116 -26.50 18.11 4.05
CA PRO A 116 -25.91 18.92 2.99
C PRO A 116 -24.81 19.88 3.48
N THR A 117 -24.93 20.38 4.71
CA THR A 117 -23.97 21.31 5.33
C THR A 117 -22.60 20.64 5.50
N VAL A 118 -22.57 19.42 6.03
CA VAL A 118 -21.30 18.66 6.22
C VAL A 118 -20.67 18.31 4.86
N ARG A 119 -21.48 17.84 3.90
CA ARG A 119 -20.96 17.56 2.55
C ARG A 119 -20.37 18.80 1.90
N ARG A 120 -21.03 19.96 2.02
CA ARG A 120 -20.49 21.22 1.48
C ARG A 120 -19.17 21.59 2.14
N LEU A 121 -19.07 21.45 3.47
CA LEU A 121 -17.82 21.70 4.21
C LEU A 121 -16.68 20.84 3.67
N ILE A 122 -16.93 19.54 3.46
CA ILE A 122 -15.94 18.61 2.90
C ILE A 122 -15.56 19.02 1.47
N LEU A 123 -16.52 19.28 0.59
CA LEU A 123 -16.26 19.71 -0.78
C LEU A 123 -15.45 21.01 -0.86
N ASP A 124 -15.81 22.00 -0.04
CA ASP A 124 -15.08 23.27 0.01
C ASP A 124 -13.64 23.08 0.51
N SER A 125 -13.40 22.16 1.45
CA SER A 125 -12.07 21.79 1.90
C SER A 125 -11.27 21.07 0.80
N LEU A 126 -11.85 20.09 0.13
CA LEU A 126 -11.19 19.38 -0.99
C LEU A 126 -10.80 20.34 -2.11
N ARG A 127 -11.70 21.25 -2.50
CA ARG A 127 -11.40 22.30 -3.49
C ARG A 127 -10.28 23.21 -3.06
N TYR A 128 -10.26 23.62 -1.78
CA TYR A 128 -9.19 24.45 -1.22
C TYR A 128 -7.83 23.77 -1.35
N TRP A 129 -7.73 22.50 -0.94
CA TRP A 129 -6.47 21.75 -1.02
C TRP A 129 -6.04 21.49 -2.47
N ALA A 130 -6.98 21.19 -3.36
CA ALA A 130 -6.67 20.96 -4.77
C ALA A 130 -6.27 22.26 -5.51
N LYS A 131 -6.98 23.38 -5.29
CA LYS A 131 -6.79 24.61 -6.08
C LYS A 131 -5.80 25.58 -5.47
N GLU A 132 -5.84 25.75 -4.15
CA GLU A 132 -5.02 26.73 -3.45
C GLU A 132 -3.70 26.13 -2.95
N MET A 133 -3.72 24.85 -2.58
CA MET A 133 -2.56 24.16 -2.05
C MET A 133 -1.90 23.24 -3.09
N HIS A 134 -2.54 23.05 -4.25
CA HIS A 134 -2.07 22.33 -5.42
C HIS A 134 -1.74 20.85 -5.19
N VAL A 135 -2.49 20.17 -4.31
CA VAL A 135 -2.33 18.72 -4.14
C VAL A 135 -3.00 17.95 -5.28
N ASP A 136 -2.45 16.76 -5.61
CA ASP A 136 -2.86 15.96 -6.76
C ASP A 136 -3.89 14.89 -6.42
N GLY A 137 -4.12 14.64 -5.14
CA GLY A 137 -5.07 13.62 -4.71
C GLY A 137 -5.33 13.56 -3.22
N PHE A 138 -6.28 12.70 -2.86
CA PHE A 138 -6.72 12.48 -1.50
C PHE A 138 -6.89 10.99 -1.20
N ARG A 139 -6.35 10.54 -0.08
CA ARG A 139 -6.69 9.26 0.55
C ARG A 139 -7.67 9.54 1.69
N PHE A 140 -8.83 8.96 1.64
CA PHE A 140 -9.89 9.16 2.63
C PHE A 140 -9.80 8.10 3.72
N ASP A 141 -9.50 8.55 4.91
CA ASP A 141 -9.52 7.73 6.12
C ASP A 141 -10.92 7.19 6.39
N LEU A 142 -11.03 5.89 6.70
CA LEU A 142 -12.28 5.19 6.99
C LEU A 142 -13.43 5.56 6.03
N ALA A 143 -13.19 5.55 4.72
CA ALA A 143 -14.10 6.09 3.70
C ALA A 143 -15.50 5.43 3.70
N SER A 144 -15.65 4.21 4.23
CA SER A 144 -16.96 3.56 4.37
C SER A 144 -17.89 4.27 5.37
N VAL A 145 -17.35 5.12 6.24
CA VAL A 145 -18.17 5.99 7.11
C VAL A 145 -19.12 6.87 6.30
N PHE A 146 -18.72 7.30 5.12
CA PHE A 146 -19.54 8.16 4.25
C PHE A 146 -20.73 7.43 3.62
N SER A 147 -20.83 6.13 3.78
CA SER A 147 -22.04 5.34 3.47
C SER A 147 -23.05 5.31 4.61
N ARG A 148 -22.76 5.94 5.77
CA ARG A 148 -23.69 6.00 6.91
C ARG A 148 -24.72 7.12 6.74
N THR A 149 -25.97 6.80 7.05
CA THR A 149 -27.07 7.77 7.12
C THR A 149 -27.13 8.45 8.48
N SER A 150 -28.01 9.44 8.64
CA SER A 150 -28.16 10.18 9.90
C SER A 150 -28.62 9.35 11.11
N ASP A 151 -29.18 8.16 10.86
CA ASP A 151 -29.56 7.20 11.92
C ASP A 151 -28.52 6.08 12.09
N GLY A 152 -27.36 6.17 11.38
CA GLY A 152 -26.28 5.20 11.44
C GLY A 152 -26.47 3.96 10.56
N SER A 153 -27.59 3.82 9.85
CA SER A 153 -27.78 2.75 8.88
C SER A 153 -26.85 2.93 7.66
N ILE A 154 -26.75 1.91 6.82
CA ILE A 154 -25.85 1.93 5.67
C ILE A 154 -26.66 2.18 4.39
N ASP A 155 -26.34 3.24 3.66
CA ASP A 155 -26.79 3.44 2.28
C ASP A 155 -25.84 2.70 1.34
N LEU A 156 -26.29 1.57 0.81
CA LEU A 156 -25.56 0.77 -0.17
C LEU A 156 -25.82 1.19 -1.61
N SER A 157 -26.79 2.07 -1.85
CA SER A 157 -27.23 2.41 -3.20
C SER A 157 -26.48 3.62 -3.76
N GLN A 158 -26.51 4.74 -3.06
CA GLN A 158 -26.02 6.01 -3.57
C GLN A 158 -25.72 7.03 -2.46
N PRO A 159 -24.67 6.80 -1.64
CA PRO A 159 -24.29 7.77 -0.63
C PRO A 159 -23.91 9.10 -1.28
N PRO A 160 -24.58 10.22 -0.93
CA PRO A 160 -24.55 11.43 -1.78
C PRO A 160 -23.20 12.14 -1.85
N LEU A 161 -22.27 11.91 -0.90
CA LEU A 161 -20.96 12.54 -0.92
C LEU A 161 -20.11 12.05 -2.12
N PHE A 162 -20.15 10.75 -2.43
CA PHE A 162 -19.38 10.17 -3.54
C PHE A 162 -19.80 10.75 -4.88
N ASP A 163 -21.12 10.88 -5.12
CA ASP A 163 -21.64 11.48 -6.34
C ASP A 163 -21.28 12.97 -6.46
N GLN A 164 -21.32 13.70 -5.35
CA GLN A 164 -20.97 15.11 -5.33
C GLN A 164 -19.47 15.33 -5.59
N ILE A 165 -18.58 14.49 -5.07
CA ILE A 165 -17.15 14.55 -5.38
C ILE A 165 -16.92 14.19 -6.85
N ALA A 166 -17.55 13.11 -7.35
CA ALA A 166 -17.40 12.68 -8.76
C ALA A 166 -17.94 13.71 -9.76
N GLY A 167 -18.99 14.45 -9.39
CA GLY A 167 -19.59 15.49 -10.24
C GLY A 167 -18.94 16.87 -10.11
N ASP A 168 -17.94 17.03 -9.26
CA ASP A 168 -17.30 18.33 -9.00
C ASP A 168 -16.23 18.64 -10.07
N PRO A 169 -16.39 19.72 -10.87
CA PRO A 169 -15.42 20.05 -11.92
C PRO A 169 -14.04 20.43 -11.38
N ASP A 170 -13.94 20.98 -10.17
CA ASP A 170 -12.67 21.35 -9.53
C ASP A 170 -11.91 20.12 -9.02
N LEU A 171 -12.59 18.99 -8.86
CA LEU A 171 -12.02 17.71 -8.39
C LEU A 171 -11.89 16.67 -9.52
N ALA A 172 -12.23 17.01 -10.77
CA ALA A 172 -12.28 16.06 -11.88
C ALA A 172 -10.91 15.39 -12.20
N ASN A 173 -9.81 16.04 -11.87
CA ASN A 173 -8.45 15.58 -12.19
C ASN A 173 -7.66 15.11 -10.96
N VAL A 174 -8.27 15.09 -9.77
CA VAL A 174 -7.56 14.62 -8.56
C VAL A 174 -7.68 13.10 -8.41
N ARG A 175 -6.66 12.49 -7.86
CA ARG A 175 -6.69 11.07 -7.49
C ARG A 175 -7.52 10.90 -6.23
N LEU A 176 -8.43 9.94 -6.26
CA LEU A 176 -9.28 9.60 -5.11
C LEU A 176 -8.93 8.18 -4.67
N ILE A 177 -8.52 8.03 -3.43
CA ILE A 177 -8.12 6.77 -2.82
C ILE A 177 -8.97 6.56 -1.57
N ALA A 178 -9.52 5.38 -1.39
CA ALA A 178 -10.30 5.02 -0.22
C ALA A 178 -9.56 4.04 0.67
N GLU A 179 -9.69 4.23 1.96
CA GLU A 179 -9.65 3.16 2.92
C GLU A 179 -11.08 2.58 3.02
N PRO A 180 -11.36 1.43 2.39
CA PRO A 180 -12.74 1.00 2.12
C PRO A 180 -13.37 0.20 3.27
N TRP A 181 -13.21 0.66 4.50
CA TRP A 181 -13.82 0.11 5.72
C TRP A 181 -14.13 1.20 6.75
N ASP A 182 -14.78 0.82 7.86
CA ASP A 182 -14.96 1.64 9.06
C ASP A 182 -14.56 0.86 10.33
N ALA A 183 -14.48 1.56 11.47
CA ALA A 183 -14.09 0.94 12.74
C ALA A 183 -15.19 0.06 13.36
N SER A 184 -16.40 0.04 12.83
CA SER A 184 -17.51 -0.79 13.30
C SER A 184 -17.72 -2.07 12.49
N GLY A 185 -16.82 -2.38 11.54
CA GLY A 185 -16.80 -3.61 10.79
C GLY A 185 -17.45 -3.58 9.41
N LEU A 186 -17.89 -2.40 8.93
CA LEU A 186 -18.27 -2.26 7.52
C LEU A 186 -17.02 -2.37 6.65
N TYR A 187 -17.01 -3.31 5.70
CA TYR A 187 -15.88 -3.58 4.80
C TYR A 187 -16.37 -3.63 3.36
N GLN A 188 -16.06 -2.60 2.56
CA GLN A 188 -16.60 -2.40 1.22
C GLN A 188 -15.55 -2.56 0.10
N LEU A 189 -14.41 -3.17 0.38
CA LEU A 189 -13.32 -3.31 -0.60
C LEU A 189 -13.81 -3.96 -1.91
N GLY A 190 -13.44 -3.35 -3.03
CA GLY A 190 -13.76 -3.80 -4.38
C GLY A 190 -15.08 -3.21 -4.91
N ALA A 191 -15.84 -4.01 -5.62
CA ALA A 191 -17.07 -3.59 -6.31
C ALA A 191 -18.21 -3.13 -5.40
N SER A 192 -18.15 -3.43 -4.11
CA SER A 192 -19.14 -2.99 -3.11
C SER A 192 -18.91 -1.55 -2.61
N PHE A 193 -17.75 -0.94 -2.92
CA PHE A 193 -17.46 0.44 -2.57
C PHE A 193 -18.21 1.41 -3.49
N PRO A 194 -18.91 2.45 -2.95
CA PRO A 194 -19.74 3.34 -3.77
C PRO A 194 -18.94 4.21 -4.76
N GLY A 195 -17.73 4.57 -4.41
CA GLY A 195 -16.81 5.34 -5.27
C GLY A 195 -16.22 4.50 -6.40
N ARG A 196 -17.00 4.25 -7.46
CA ARG A 196 -16.64 3.31 -8.54
C ARG A 196 -15.33 3.62 -9.28
N THR A 197 -14.93 4.88 -9.35
CA THR A 197 -13.69 5.33 -10.01
C THR A 197 -12.52 5.46 -9.04
N TRP A 198 -12.76 5.29 -7.76
CA TRP A 198 -11.74 5.46 -6.74
C TRP A 198 -10.77 4.28 -6.71
N MET A 199 -9.53 4.58 -6.42
CA MET A 199 -8.56 3.59 -6.00
C MET A 199 -8.86 3.19 -4.55
N GLN A 200 -8.46 1.98 -4.15
CA GLN A 200 -8.79 1.45 -2.83
C GLN A 200 -7.58 0.73 -2.24
N TRP A 201 -7.28 0.99 -0.98
CA TRP A 201 -6.29 0.21 -0.25
C TRP A 201 -6.72 -1.25 -0.17
N ASN A 202 -5.91 -2.13 -0.75
CA ASN A 202 -6.26 -3.56 -0.84
C ASN A 202 -5.73 -4.35 0.35
N GLY A 203 -6.51 -4.39 1.45
CA GLY A 203 -6.17 -5.18 2.63
C GLY A 203 -6.04 -6.68 2.35
N ARG A 204 -6.77 -7.23 1.35
CA ARG A 204 -6.61 -8.65 0.98
C ARG A 204 -5.29 -8.93 0.27
N PHE A 205 -4.77 -7.98 -0.51
CA PHE A 205 -3.42 -8.09 -1.06
C PHE A 205 -2.39 -8.17 0.08
N ARG A 206 -2.45 -7.23 1.03
CA ARG A 206 -1.61 -7.20 2.22
C ARG A 206 -1.61 -8.54 2.94
N ASP A 207 -2.79 -9.01 3.33
CA ASP A 207 -2.93 -10.22 4.14
C ASP A 207 -2.43 -11.47 3.40
N THR A 208 -2.74 -11.60 2.11
CA THR A 208 -2.29 -12.74 1.28
C THR A 208 -0.77 -12.75 1.17
N VAL A 209 -0.15 -11.61 0.87
CA VAL A 209 1.30 -11.51 0.67
C VAL A 209 2.06 -11.70 1.99
N GLN A 210 1.59 -11.11 3.10
CA GLN A 210 2.18 -11.34 4.42
C GLN A 210 2.16 -12.83 4.80
N ARG A 211 1.03 -13.49 4.68
CA ARG A 211 0.86 -14.92 4.98
C ARG A 211 1.71 -15.80 4.08
N PHE A 212 1.76 -15.50 2.79
CA PHE A 212 2.58 -16.29 1.85
C PHE A 212 4.08 -16.18 2.17
N VAL A 213 4.60 -14.98 2.42
CA VAL A 213 6.01 -14.76 2.79
C VAL A 213 6.34 -15.37 4.15
N ARG A 214 5.42 -15.32 5.10
CA ARG A 214 5.53 -16.04 6.37
C ARG A 214 5.70 -17.56 6.17
N GLY A 215 5.15 -18.11 5.10
CA GLY A 215 5.23 -19.52 4.73
C GLY A 215 3.96 -20.33 4.99
N ASP A 216 2.80 -19.67 5.08
CA ASP A 216 1.51 -20.34 5.14
C ASP A 216 1.28 -21.15 3.85
N ARG A 217 0.60 -22.29 3.98
CA ARG A 217 0.33 -23.20 2.86
C ARG A 217 -1.03 -22.92 2.23
N GLY A 218 -1.20 -23.37 0.99
CA GLY A 218 -2.49 -23.32 0.28
C GLY A 218 -2.89 -21.94 -0.23
N LEU A 219 -1.95 -20.96 -0.28
CA LEU A 219 -2.23 -19.59 -0.69
C LEU A 219 -1.93 -19.32 -2.17
N VAL A 220 -1.50 -20.32 -2.93
CA VAL A 220 -1.15 -20.11 -4.35
C VAL A 220 -2.33 -19.59 -5.16
N PRO A 221 -3.58 -20.11 -5.03
CA PRO A 221 -4.72 -19.53 -5.75
C PRO A 221 -5.00 -18.07 -5.41
N ASP A 222 -4.93 -17.73 -4.11
CA ASP A 222 -5.11 -16.34 -3.67
C ASP A 222 -3.99 -15.45 -4.19
N LEU A 223 -2.74 -15.93 -4.14
CA LEU A 223 -1.59 -15.17 -4.64
C LEU A 223 -1.69 -14.88 -6.14
N MET A 224 -2.09 -15.88 -6.95
CA MET A 224 -2.36 -15.67 -8.38
C MET A 224 -3.37 -14.56 -8.61
N THR A 225 -4.48 -14.59 -7.87
CA THR A 225 -5.52 -13.57 -7.94
C THR A 225 -4.99 -12.20 -7.55
N ARG A 226 -4.18 -12.10 -6.49
CA ARG A 226 -3.56 -10.82 -6.07
C ARG A 226 -2.57 -10.29 -7.11
N LEU A 227 -1.70 -11.15 -7.65
CA LEU A 227 -0.73 -10.78 -8.69
C LEU A 227 -1.40 -10.32 -9.98
N TYR A 228 -2.52 -10.94 -10.36
CA TYR A 228 -3.30 -10.59 -11.55
C TYR A 228 -3.99 -9.22 -11.47
N GLY A 229 -4.13 -8.64 -10.29
CA GLY A 229 -4.80 -7.34 -10.06
C GLY A 229 -6.09 -7.46 -9.26
N SER A 230 -6.27 -8.55 -8.51
CA SER A 230 -7.43 -8.76 -7.61
C SER A 230 -8.78 -8.71 -8.32
N SER A 231 -8.94 -9.44 -9.42
CA SER A 231 -10.15 -9.48 -10.23
C SER A 231 -11.40 -10.00 -9.52
N ASP A 232 -11.23 -10.69 -8.39
CA ASP A 232 -12.33 -11.08 -7.49
C ASP A 232 -12.93 -9.87 -6.72
N LEU A 233 -12.17 -8.79 -6.59
CA LEU A 233 -12.57 -7.53 -5.94
C LEU A 233 -12.92 -6.47 -6.98
N PHE A 234 -12.12 -6.36 -8.01
CA PHE A 234 -12.25 -5.44 -9.13
C PHE A 234 -12.56 -6.25 -10.39
N PRO A 235 -13.84 -6.60 -10.65
CA PRO A 235 -14.20 -7.52 -11.72
C PRO A 235 -13.64 -7.12 -13.09
N ASP A 236 -12.93 -8.08 -13.70
CA ASP A 236 -12.36 -7.97 -15.03
C ASP A 236 -13.45 -8.31 -16.07
N ASP A 237 -14.41 -7.42 -16.21
CA ASP A 237 -15.50 -7.57 -17.16
C ASP A 237 -15.90 -6.23 -17.80
N THR A 238 -16.61 -6.32 -18.91
CA THR A 238 -17.04 -5.13 -19.67
C THR A 238 -18.19 -4.37 -19.01
N PHE A 239 -18.87 -4.98 -18.05
CA PHE A 239 -20.03 -4.38 -17.38
C PHE A 239 -19.60 -3.40 -16.28
N HIS A 240 -18.64 -3.78 -15.45
CA HIS A 240 -18.18 -2.98 -14.32
C HIS A 240 -17.08 -1.96 -14.71
N ALA A 241 -16.31 -2.26 -15.74
CA ALA A 241 -15.21 -1.44 -16.24
C ALA A 241 -14.12 -1.10 -15.20
N PHE A 242 -13.93 -1.96 -14.18
CA PHE A 242 -12.84 -1.81 -13.23
C PHE A 242 -11.48 -2.00 -13.91
N ARG A 243 -10.47 -1.44 -13.28
CA ARG A 243 -9.08 -1.48 -13.76
C ARG A 243 -8.16 -1.95 -12.63
N PRO A 244 -7.09 -2.70 -12.92
CA PRO A 244 -6.19 -3.20 -11.89
C PRO A 244 -5.53 -2.08 -11.07
N PHE A 245 -5.29 -0.91 -11.65
CA PHE A 245 -4.70 0.23 -10.92
C PHE A 245 -5.59 0.73 -9.76
N GLN A 246 -6.88 0.41 -9.74
CA GLN A 246 -7.77 0.76 -8.63
C GLN A 246 -7.44 -0.04 -7.36
N SER A 247 -6.77 -1.17 -7.50
CA SER A 247 -6.17 -1.88 -6.38
C SER A 247 -4.86 -1.20 -5.96
N VAL A 248 -4.87 -0.46 -4.84
CA VAL A 248 -3.64 0.00 -4.19
C VAL A 248 -3.07 -1.17 -3.40
N ASN A 249 -2.06 -1.80 -3.96
CA ASN A 249 -1.38 -2.94 -3.39
C ASN A 249 -0.35 -2.47 -2.36
N TYR A 250 -0.38 -2.99 -1.16
CA TYR A 250 0.61 -2.69 -0.12
C TYR A 250 0.89 -3.90 0.76
N VAL A 251 2.03 -3.89 1.45
CA VAL A 251 2.44 -4.90 2.42
C VAL A 251 2.39 -4.34 3.83
N ALA A 252 2.81 -3.09 4.01
CA ALA A 252 2.80 -2.34 5.25
C ALA A 252 2.29 -0.92 5.01
N SER A 253 1.70 -0.30 6.02
CA SER A 253 1.26 1.09 6.05
C SER A 253 1.68 1.74 7.38
N HIS A 254 1.14 2.89 7.74
CA HIS A 254 1.31 3.47 9.07
C HIS A 254 0.64 2.61 10.15
N ASP A 255 -0.51 2.02 9.84
CA ASP A 255 -1.20 1.02 10.65
C ASP A 255 -0.53 -0.33 10.51
N GLY A 256 -0.03 -0.87 11.64
CA GLY A 256 0.60 -2.16 11.64
C GLY A 256 2.14 -2.10 11.73
N PHE A 257 2.76 -3.26 11.60
CA PHE A 257 4.20 -3.38 11.55
C PHE A 257 4.81 -2.72 10.31
N THR A 258 6.03 -2.19 10.45
CA THR A 258 6.86 -1.90 9.27
C THR A 258 7.13 -3.19 8.51
N MET A 259 7.51 -3.09 7.24
CA MET A 259 7.85 -4.29 6.46
C MET A 259 9.01 -5.08 7.09
N TYR A 260 9.94 -4.41 7.80
CA TYR A 260 10.99 -5.09 8.55
C TYR A 260 10.45 -5.76 9.82
N ASP A 261 9.57 -5.11 10.57
CA ASP A 261 9.01 -5.68 11.78
C ASP A 261 8.15 -6.92 11.48
N LEU A 262 7.51 -6.99 10.29
CA LEU A 262 6.82 -8.20 9.80
C LEU A 262 7.73 -9.43 9.69
N VAL A 263 9.04 -9.25 9.54
CA VAL A 263 10.01 -10.35 9.43
C VAL A 263 10.95 -10.46 10.63
N ALA A 264 10.75 -9.61 11.65
CA ALA A 264 11.59 -9.54 12.86
C ALA A 264 10.81 -9.82 14.15
N TYR A 265 9.48 -9.75 14.14
CA TYR A 265 8.64 -9.93 15.32
C TYR A 265 7.50 -10.92 15.06
N ASN A 266 7.20 -11.77 16.05
CA ASN A 266 5.98 -12.59 16.06
C ASN A 266 4.84 -11.88 16.77
N GLU A 267 5.14 -11.06 17.76
CA GLU A 267 4.18 -10.42 18.63
C GLU A 267 4.36 -8.89 18.62
N LYS A 268 3.28 -8.17 18.86
CA LYS A 268 3.33 -6.72 18.96
C LYS A 268 3.90 -6.27 20.31
N HIS A 269 4.62 -5.17 20.30
CA HIS A 269 5.31 -4.57 21.45
C HIS A 269 4.83 -3.14 21.69
N ASN A 270 3.51 -2.95 21.92
CA ASN A 270 2.85 -1.64 22.03
C ASN A 270 2.83 -1.09 23.47
N HIS A 271 3.66 -1.59 24.37
CA HIS A 271 3.65 -1.16 25.77
C HIS A 271 3.88 0.34 25.97
N ALA A 272 4.61 0.98 25.05
CA ALA A 272 4.83 2.43 25.07
C ALA A 272 3.55 3.25 24.85
N ASN A 273 2.52 2.68 24.23
CA ASN A 273 1.26 3.36 23.93
C ASN A 273 0.29 3.47 25.13
N SER A 274 0.69 2.97 26.30
CA SER A 274 -0.13 3.01 27.54
C SER A 274 -1.44 2.21 27.53
N HIS A 275 -1.64 1.32 26.55
CA HIS A 275 -2.84 0.48 26.40
C HIS A 275 -2.61 -0.99 26.78
N ASN A 276 -1.61 -1.28 27.63
CA ASN A 276 -1.27 -2.64 28.07
C ASN A 276 -1.06 -3.63 26.92
N ASN A 277 -0.52 -3.18 25.78
CA ASN A 277 -0.30 -3.97 24.57
C ASN A 277 -1.59 -4.55 23.96
N GLN A 278 -2.75 -3.93 24.20
CA GLN A 278 -4.04 -4.40 23.69
C GLN A 278 -4.46 -3.72 22.38
N ASP A 279 -3.88 -2.57 22.08
CA ASP A 279 -4.11 -1.77 20.88
C ASP A 279 -3.39 -2.34 19.64
N GLY A 280 -3.72 -1.79 18.47
CA GLY A 280 -3.14 -2.18 17.18
C GLY A 280 -3.71 -3.49 16.61
N PRO A 281 -3.55 -3.70 15.30
CA PRO A 281 -4.07 -4.86 14.60
C PRO A 281 -3.34 -6.16 14.97
N ASN A 282 -3.97 -7.29 14.61
CA ASN A 282 -3.28 -8.58 14.53
C ASN A 282 -2.76 -8.76 13.10
N GLU A 283 -1.49 -9.09 12.96
CA GLU A 283 -0.82 -9.22 11.68
C GLU A 283 -0.22 -10.60 11.44
N PHE A 284 0.13 -10.87 10.19
CA PHE A 284 0.69 -12.14 9.77
C PHE A 284 2.22 -12.07 9.68
N SER A 285 2.84 -11.71 10.81
CA SER A 285 4.30 -11.57 10.93
C SER A 285 5.00 -12.90 11.27
N TRP A 286 6.31 -12.93 11.10
CA TRP A 286 7.19 -14.02 11.51
C TRP A 286 8.60 -13.49 11.77
N ASN A 287 9.15 -13.75 12.96
CA ASN A 287 10.43 -13.23 13.43
C ASN A 287 11.67 -13.82 12.73
N SER A 288 11.51 -14.58 11.66
CA SER A 288 12.62 -15.25 10.94
C SER A 288 13.51 -16.15 11.81
N GLY A 289 13.04 -16.49 13.01
CA GLY A 289 13.74 -17.36 13.96
C GLY A 289 14.32 -16.66 15.19
N TRP A 290 14.14 -15.34 15.32
CA TRP A 290 14.60 -14.57 16.47
C TRP A 290 13.72 -13.35 16.71
N GLU A 291 13.18 -13.19 17.91
CA GLU A 291 12.31 -12.08 18.28
C GLU A 291 13.10 -10.81 18.53
N GLY A 292 12.79 -9.75 17.77
CA GLY A 292 13.42 -8.45 17.90
C GLY A 292 14.78 -8.32 17.20
N GLY A 293 15.35 -7.12 17.29
CA GLY A 293 16.53 -6.73 16.51
C GLY A 293 17.89 -6.85 17.22
N GLU A 294 17.94 -7.21 18.52
CA GLU A 294 19.19 -7.25 19.27
C GLU A 294 19.82 -8.67 19.31
N LYS A 295 21.14 -8.75 19.17
CA LYS A 295 21.91 -9.99 19.24
C LYS A 295 21.50 -11.08 18.24
N VAL A 296 21.04 -10.67 17.08
CA VAL A 296 20.56 -11.53 16.01
C VAL A 296 21.75 -12.22 15.31
N THR A 297 21.62 -13.51 14.98
CA THR A 297 22.66 -14.20 14.18
C THR A 297 22.66 -13.70 12.74
N GLN A 298 23.80 -13.79 12.06
CA GLN A 298 23.90 -13.37 10.65
C GLN A 298 22.96 -14.15 9.72
N GLU A 299 22.63 -15.39 10.05
CA GLU A 299 21.69 -16.22 9.28
C GLU A 299 20.26 -15.64 9.35
N VAL A 300 19.81 -15.22 10.54
CA VAL A 300 18.50 -14.57 10.72
C VAL A 300 18.46 -13.21 9.99
N VAL A 301 19.53 -12.40 10.12
CA VAL A 301 19.64 -11.13 9.37
C VAL A 301 19.56 -11.36 7.88
N ASN A 302 20.28 -12.33 7.34
CA ASN A 302 20.26 -12.66 5.91
C ASN A 302 18.88 -13.16 5.45
N LEU A 303 18.19 -13.93 6.31
CA LEU A 303 16.82 -14.38 6.04
C LEU A 303 15.83 -13.22 6.05
N SER A 304 15.89 -12.34 7.06
CA SER A 304 15.04 -11.15 7.12
C SER A 304 15.22 -10.26 5.89
N LYS A 305 16.47 -9.99 5.48
CA LYS A 305 16.77 -9.24 4.25
C LYS A 305 16.22 -9.93 2.99
N ARG A 306 16.30 -11.26 2.90
CA ARG A 306 15.70 -12.02 1.80
C ARG A 306 14.18 -11.88 1.78
N GLN A 307 13.52 -11.99 2.93
CA GLN A 307 12.07 -11.84 3.03
C GLN A 307 11.61 -10.41 2.68
N MET A 308 12.38 -9.38 3.08
CA MET A 308 12.16 -8.00 2.62
C MET A 308 12.22 -7.87 1.09
N LYS A 309 13.22 -8.52 0.46
CA LYS A 309 13.34 -8.56 -1.01
C LYS A 309 12.16 -9.32 -1.65
N ASN A 310 11.67 -10.38 -1.00
CA ASN A 310 10.48 -11.12 -1.48
C ASN A 310 9.23 -10.24 -1.41
N PHE A 311 9.01 -9.49 -0.33
CA PHE A 311 7.92 -8.51 -0.24
C PHE A 311 8.01 -7.46 -1.35
N CYS A 312 9.19 -6.90 -1.56
CA CYS A 312 9.43 -5.94 -2.64
C CYS A 312 9.12 -6.53 -4.03
N CYS A 313 9.54 -7.78 -4.30
CA CYS A 313 9.23 -8.47 -5.56
C CYS A 313 7.73 -8.68 -5.73
N LEU A 314 7.02 -9.25 -4.74
CA LEU A 314 5.59 -9.52 -4.84
C LEU A 314 4.78 -8.25 -5.01
N LEU A 315 5.18 -7.16 -4.36
CA LEU A 315 4.55 -5.86 -4.51
C LEU A 315 4.75 -5.24 -5.90
N LEU A 316 5.99 -5.25 -6.40
CA LEU A 316 6.36 -4.53 -7.62
C LEU A 316 6.20 -5.36 -8.90
N LEU A 317 6.04 -6.69 -8.81
CA LEU A 317 5.71 -7.58 -9.93
C LEU A 317 4.21 -7.80 -10.09
N ALA A 318 3.38 -7.38 -9.13
CA ALA A 318 1.93 -7.50 -9.24
C ALA A 318 1.33 -6.41 -10.14
N ASN A 319 0.26 -6.74 -10.85
CA ASN A 319 -0.59 -5.75 -11.49
C ASN A 319 -1.35 -4.94 -10.43
N GLY A 320 -1.55 -3.65 -10.68
CA GLY A 320 -2.14 -2.71 -9.71
C GLY A 320 -1.20 -1.56 -9.37
N SER A 321 -1.60 -0.71 -8.43
CA SER A 321 -0.84 0.46 -7.97
C SER A 321 -0.05 0.11 -6.70
N PRO A 322 1.27 -0.02 -6.76
CA PRO A 322 2.04 -0.38 -5.58
C PRO A 322 2.24 0.82 -4.65
N MET A 323 2.06 0.57 -3.36
CA MET A 323 2.38 1.50 -2.27
C MET A 323 3.29 0.79 -1.26
N PHE A 324 4.32 1.46 -0.78
CA PHE A 324 5.13 1.01 0.36
C PHE A 324 5.38 2.18 1.32
N ARG A 325 5.60 1.87 2.57
CA ARG A 325 5.82 2.84 3.61
C ARG A 325 7.23 3.43 3.50
N MET A 326 7.38 4.72 3.77
CA MET A 326 8.67 5.38 3.89
C MET A 326 9.53 4.72 4.97
N GLY A 327 10.75 4.33 4.60
CA GLY A 327 11.67 3.60 5.46
C GLY A 327 11.70 2.08 5.25
N ASP A 328 10.67 1.48 4.64
CA ASP A 328 10.68 0.04 4.33
C ASP A 328 11.87 -0.32 3.42
N GLU A 329 12.25 0.57 2.51
CA GLU A 329 13.37 0.38 1.58
C GLU A 329 14.75 0.33 2.23
N PHE A 330 14.86 0.71 3.51
CA PHE A 330 16.09 0.59 4.30
C PHE A 330 15.88 -0.06 5.68
N MET A 331 14.83 -0.88 5.79
CA MET A 331 14.56 -1.70 6.97
C MET A 331 14.26 -0.88 8.23
N GLN A 332 13.51 0.24 8.13
CA GLN A 332 13.02 0.98 9.29
C GLN A 332 12.24 0.04 10.24
N THR A 333 12.44 0.23 11.55
CA THR A 333 11.74 -0.52 12.59
C THR A 333 11.05 0.42 13.56
N GLN A 334 9.90 0.01 14.06
CA GLN A 334 9.20 0.58 15.20
C GLN A 334 9.42 -0.26 16.46
N ARG A 335 10.45 -1.13 16.43
CA ARG A 335 10.81 -2.04 17.54
C ARG A 335 9.66 -2.95 17.95
N GLY A 336 8.84 -3.37 16.96
CA GLY A 336 7.67 -4.21 17.17
C GLY A 336 6.44 -3.48 17.70
N ASN A 337 6.46 -2.15 17.78
CA ASN A 337 5.23 -1.37 18.00
C ASN A 337 4.48 -1.24 16.68
N ASN A 338 3.28 -1.82 16.61
CA ASN A 338 2.47 -1.81 15.39
C ASN A 338 1.32 -0.80 15.41
N ASN A 339 1.35 0.15 16.37
CA ASN A 339 0.35 1.21 16.47
C ASN A 339 0.93 2.49 17.15
N PRO A 340 2.05 3.06 16.69
CA PRO A 340 2.74 4.14 17.38
C PRO A 340 2.11 5.52 17.13
N TYR A 341 0.77 5.63 17.15
CA TYR A 341 0.04 6.85 16.82
C TYR A 341 0.34 8.02 17.77
N ASN A 342 0.78 7.72 19.00
CA ASN A 342 1.09 8.67 20.06
C ASN A 342 2.59 8.71 20.41
N GLN A 343 3.48 8.23 19.52
CA GLN A 343 4.91 8.12 19.78
C GLN A 343 5.71 9.15 18.98
N ASP A 344 5.87 10.35 19.52
CA ASP A 344 6.76 11.38 18.96
C ASP A 344 8.20 11.17 19.49
N ASN A 345 8.81 10.05 19.13
CA ASN A 345 10.14 9.64 19.59
C ASN A 345 10.78 8.64 18.61
N GLU A 346 11.91 8.03 19.01
CA GLU A 346 12.68 7.09 18.20
C GLU A 346 11.94 5.79 17.82
N ILE A 347 10.73 5.55 18.34
CA ILE A 347 9.87 4.44 17.85
C ILE A 347 9.32 4.79 16.48
N SER A 348 8.88 6.03 16.27
CA SER A 348 8.26 6.50 15.03
C SER A 348 9.22 7.22 14.09
N TRP A 349 10.24 7.92 14.65
CA TRP A 349 11.14 8.69 13.82
C TRP A 349 11.95 7.81 12.88
N LEU A 350 12.22 8.30 11.66
CA LEU A 350 13.08 7.60 10.71
C LEU A 350 14.53 7.61 11.16
N ASP A 351 15.09 6.43 11.33
CA ASP A 351 16.50 6.26 11.62
C ASP A 351 17.32 6.20 10.32
N TRP A 352 17.86 7.34 9.91
CA TRP A 352 18.67 7.46 8.70
C TRP A 352 19.99 6.68 8.74
N GLN A 353 20.48 6.28 9.92
CA GLN A 353 21.66 5.40 10.04
C GLN A 353 21.35 4.03 9.43
N ARG A 354 20.11 3.55 9.52
CA ARG A 354 19.70 2.29 8.92
C ARG A 354 19.80 2.29 7.38
N LEU A 355 19.70 3.45 6.74
CA LEU A 355 19.97 3.57 5.30
C LEU A 355 21.43 3.23 5.00
N GLU A 356 22.38 3.70 5.81
CA GLU A 356 23.80 3.39 5.65
C GLU A 356 24.10 1.90 5.92
N GLU A 357 23.48 1.34 6.94
CA GLU A 357 23.65 -0.07 7.36
C GLU A 357 23.01 -1.07 6.38
N ASN A 358 21.94 -0.66 5.69
CA ASN A 358 21.14 -1.53 4.82
C ASN A 358 21.14 -1.11 3.34
N GLN A 359 22.23 -0.52 2.88
CA GLN A 359 22.43 -0.09 1.49
C GLN A 359 22.07 -1.15 0.45
N GLU A 360 22.25 -2.42 0.77
CA GLU A 360 21.91 -3.53 -0.14
C GLU A 360 20.40 -3.68 -0.34
N VAL A 361 19.58 -3.45 0.71
CA VAL A 361 18.11 -3.50 0.62
C VAL A 361 17.61 -2.25 -0.11
N PHE A 362 18.11 -1.08 0.23
CA PHE A 362 17.79 0.17 -0.47
C PHE A 362 18.12 0.09 -1.97
N ARG A 363 19.31 -0.43 -2.31
CA ARG A 363 19.70 -0.69 -3.70
C ARG A 363 18.71 -1.63 -4.40
N PHE A 364 18.27 -2.69 -3.72
CA PHE A 364 17.31 -3.65 -4.25
C PHE A 364 15.98 -2.98 -4.59
N PHE A 365 15.38 -2.23 -3.65
CA PHE A 365 14.14 -1.47 -3.87
C PHE A 365 14.29 -0.47 -5.04
N LYS A 366 15.38 0.29 -5.06
CA LYS A 366 15.67 1.25 -6.14
C LYS A 366 15.69 0.59 -7.52
N LEU A 367 16.34 -0.56 -7.64
CA LEU A 367 16.43 -1.28 -8.89
C LEU A 367 15.10 -1.98 -9.25
N MET A 368 14.34 -2.48 -8.29
CA MET A 368 13.01 -3.03 -8.52
C MET A 368 12.02 -1.99 -9.04
N ILE A 369 12.05 -0.76 -8.49
CA ILE A 369 11.25 0.35 -9.00
C ILE A 369 11.65 0.69 -10.46
N ALA A 370 12.95 0.73 -10.76
CA ALA A 370 13.44 0.95 -12.11
C ALA A 370 13.03 -0.20 -13.05
N PHE A 371 13.11 -1.44 -12.58
CA PHE A 371 12.68 -2.64 -13.31
C PHE A 371 11.19 -2.55 -13.66
N ARG A 372 10.31 -2.26 -12.69
CA ARG A 372 8.87 -2.08 -12.94
C ARG A 372 8.61 -0.99 -13.98
N LYS A 373 9.28 0.16 -13.87
CA LYS A 373 9.14 1.28 -14.82
C LYS A 373 9.60 0.94 -16.24
N SER A 374 10.50 -0.01 -16.40
CA SER A 374 11.01 -0.45 -17.70
C SER A 374 10.18 -1.55 -18.37
N HIS A 375 9.20 -2.13 -17.67
CA HIS A 375 8.30 -3.17 -18.16
C HIS A 375 6.86 -2.67 -18.12
N SER A 376 6.33 -2.22 -19.26
CA SER A 376 5.06 -1.52 -19.35
C SER A 376 3.88 -2.38 -18.87
N LEU A 377 3.95 -3.69 -19.02
CA LEU A 377 2.89 -4.61 -18.60
C LEU A 377 2.73 -4.71 -17.07
N LEU A 378 3.79 -4.48 -16.30
CA LEU A 378 3.72 -4.43 -14.84
C LEU A 378 2.98 -3.19 -14.32
N GLY A 379 2.89 -2.11 -15.11
CA GLY A 379 2.24 -0.85 -14.78
C GLY A 379 1.07 -0.51 -15.70
N CYS A 380 0.52 -1.49 -16.43
CA CYS A 380 -0.57 -1.24 -17.37
C CYS A 380 -1.90 -0.96 -16.66
N SER A 381 -2.82 -0.32 -17.39
CA SER A 381 -4.16 -0.01 -16.89
C SER A 381 -5.18 -1.12 -17.18
N THR A 382 -4.74 -2.25 -17.73
CA THR A 382 -5.58 -3.41 -18.11
C THR A 382 -5.16 -4.64 -17.34
N PHE A 383 -6.05 -5.59 -17.14
CA PHE A 383 -5.69 -6.91 -16.67
C PHE A 383 -4.85 -7.64 -17.72
N TRP A 384 -4.05 -8.60 -17.30
CA TRP A 384 -3.09 -9.26 -18.19
C TRP A 384 -3.71 -10.22 -19.22
N HIS A 385 -4.95 -10.70 -18.96
CA HIS A 385 -5.66 -11.62 -19.86
C HIS A 385 -4.74 -12.75 -20.37
N ASP A 386 -4.63 -12.90 -21.71
CA ASP A 386 -3.82 -13.92 -22.36
C ASP A 386 -2.30 -13.63 -22.30
N ASP A 387 -1.90 -12.45 -21.80
CA ASP A 387 -0.50 -12.09 -21.63
C ASP A 387 0.17 -12.82 -20.47
N VAL A 388 -0.59 -13.45 -19.57
CA VAL A 388 -0.05 -14.24 -18.47
C VAL A 388 -0.37 -15.72 -18.58
N GLN A 389 0.64 -16.56 -18.37
CA GLN A 389 0.50 -18.01 -18.28
C GLN A 389 1.07 -18.50 -16.96
N TRP A 390 0.28 -19.31 -16.24
CA TRP A 390 0.60 -19.77 -14.90
C TRP A 390 1.12 -21.21 -14.92
N TYR A 391 2.16 -21.49 -14.12
CA TYR A 391 2.82 -22.80 -14.08
C TYR A 391 3.10 -23.26 -12.65
N GLY A 392 3.22 -24.58 -12.48
CA GLY A 392 3.81 -25.19 -11.31
C GLY A 392 5.34 -25.10 -11.31
N ALA A 393 6.00 -25.84 -10.42
CA ALA A 393 7.46 -25.91 -10.41
C ALA A 393 8.01 -26.93 -11.44
N GLU A 394 7.78 -28.22 -11.20
CA GLU A 394 8.29 -29.28 -12.06
C GLU A 394 7.31 -29.65 -13.18
N GLN A 395 6.03 -29.53 -12.89
CA GLN A 395 4.92 -29.79 -13.82
C GLN A 395 4.36 -28.47 -14.34
N PRO A 396 3.80 -28.45 -15.58
CA PRO A 396 3.21 -27.25 -16.12
C PRO A 396 1.95 -26.80 -15.34
N GLU A 397 1.21 -27.76 -14.74
CA GLU A 397 0.00 -27.46 -13.99
C GLU A 397 0.33 -26.84 -12.61
N VAL A 398 -0.36 -25.76 -12.28
CA VAL A 398 -0.25 -25.13 -10.96
C VAL A 398 -0.82 -26.03 -9.86
N GLU A 399 -0.07 -26.23 -8.80
CA GLU A 399 -0.58 -26.94 -7.62
C GLU A 399 -1.55 -26.05 -6.83
N MET A 400 -2.85 -26.38 -6.89
CA MET A 400 -3.93 -25.65 -6.19
C MET A 400 -4.31 -26.30 -4.84
N SER A 401 -3.49 -27.22 -4.32
CA SER A 401 -3.80 -27.93 -3.06
C SER A 401 -3.62 -27.03 -1.83
N ALA A 402 -4.19 -27.50 -0.69
CA ALA A 402 -3.99 -26.86 0.61
C ALA A 402 -2.52 -26.87 1.10
N ASN A 403 -1.61 -27.53 0.40
CA ASN A 403 -0.18 -27.57 0.71
C ASN A 403 0.68 -26.73 -0.25
N SER A 404 0.08 -26.12 -1.28
CA SER A 404 0.80 -25.38 -2.30
C SER A 404 1.55 -24.17 -1.73
N GLN A 405 2.80 -24.01 -2.15
CA GLN A 405 3.69 -22.92 -1.74
C GLN A 405 4.61 -22.45 -2.89
N VAL A 406 4.41 -22.99 -4.10
CA VAL A 406 5.25 -22.68 -5.26
C VAL A 406 4.39 -22.27 -6.44
N LEU A 407 4.87 -21.28 -7.19
CA LEU A 407 4.20 -20.72 -8.35
C LEU A 407 5.22 -20.23 -9.34
N ALA A 408 4.98 -20.48 -10.63
CA ALA A 408 5.67 -19.75 -11.68
C ALA A 408 4.67 -19.10 -12.63
N TYR A 409 5.09 -18.04 -13.31
CA TYR A 409 4.32 -17.47 -14.39
C TYR A 409 5.22 -16.88 -15.47
N TYR A 410 4.74 -16.98 -16.68
CA TYR A 410 5.27 -16.31 -17.85
C TYR A 410 4.41 -15.08 -18.12
N LEU A 411 5.03 -13.95 -18.38
CA LEU A 411 4.35 -12.70 -18.70
C LEU A 411 4.92 -12.18 -20.02
N HIS A 412 4.08 -12.11 -21.05
CA HIS A 412 4.45 -11.60 -22.36
C HIS A 412 4.68 -10.09 -22.30
N GLY A 413 5.66 -9.58 -23.01
CA GLY A 413 5.90 -8.15 -23.11
C GLY A 413 4.75 -7.44 -23.85
N ALA A 414 4.32 -6.26 -23.39
CA ALA A 414 3.22 -5.52 -23.98
C ALA A 414 3.50 -4.99 -25.40
N SER A 415 4.75 -5.02 -25.84
CA SER A 415 5.16 -4.55 -27.17
C SER A 415 6.47 -5.25 -27.58
N PRO A 416 6.86 -5.20 -28.87
CA PRO A 416 8.11 -5.78 -29.34
C PRO A 416 9.38 -5.25 -28.67
N ASN A 417 9.30 -4.11 -27.98
CA ASN A 417 10.41 -3.52 -27.22
C ASN A 417 10.33 -3.82 -25.72
N ASP A 418 9.23 -4.39 -25.23
CA ASP A 418 9.08 -4.88 -23.88
C ASP A 418 9.48 -6.36 -23.84
N ARG A 419 10.11 -6.78 -22.77
CA ARG A 419 10.70 -8.12 -22.66
C ARG A 419 9.75 -9.04 -21.95
N ASP A 420 9.66 -10.26 -22.42
CA ASP A 420 8.97 -11.32 -21.69
C ASP A 420 9.67 -11.61 -20.37
N LEU A 421 8.87 -11.92 -19.37
CA LEU A 421 9.34 -12.26 -18.02
C LEU A 421 8.93 -13.69 -17.66
N TYR A 422 9.83 -14.42 -17.02
CA TYR A 422 9.53 -15.69 -16.37
C TYR A 422 9.84 -15.58 -14.88
N VAL A 423 8.80 -15.64 -14.06
CA VAL A 423 8.89 -15.43 -12.61
C VAL A 423 8.66 -16.74 -11.89
N MET A 424 9.57 -17.10 -10.98
CA MET A 424 9.52 -18.31 -10.16
C MET A 424 9.48 -17.93 -8.69
N ILE A 425 8.49 -18.39 -7.97
CA ILE A 425 8.20 -18.04 -6.57
C ILE A 425 8.20 -19.32 -5.73
N ASN A 426 9.14 -19.41 -4.80
CA ASN A 426 9.25 -20.50 -3.85
C ASN A 426 9.02 -19.99 -2.41
N GLY A 427 7.80 -20.08 -1.88
CA GLY A 427 7.46 -19.76 -0.49
C GLY A 427 7.83 -20.88 0.51
N SER A 428 8.23 -22.06 0.03
CA SER A 428 8.51 -23.21 0.89
C SER A 428 9.88 -23.10 1.60
N SER A 429 10.03 -23.88 2.67
CA SER A 429 11.29 -23.98 3.43
C SER A 429 12.34 -24.88 2.79
N GLN A 430 12.10 -25.41 1.60
CA GLN A 430 13.00 -26.29 0.85
C GLN A 430 13.29 -25.69 -0.53
N PRO A 431 14.50 -25.89 -1.09
CA PRO A 431 14.76 -25.56 -2.49
C PRO A 431 13.82 -26.37 -3.42
N ARG A 432 13.43 -25.74 -4.53
CA ARG A 432 12.61 -26.37 -5.57
C ARG A 432 13.25 -26.20 -6.94
N VAL A 433 13.10 -27.20 -7.80
CA VAL A 433 13.49 -27.11 -9.20
C VAL A 433 12.27 -26.66 -9.99
N PHE A 434 12.44 -25.64 -10.82
CA PHE A 434 11.42 -25.13 -11.72
C PHE A 434 11.83 -25.44 -13.15
N SER A 435 10.96 -26.11 -13.89
CA SER A 435 11.10 -26.25 -15.34
C SER A 435 10.70 -24.93 -16.01
N ILE A 436 11.44 -24.51 -17.03
CA ILE A 436 11.14 -23.29 -17.77
C ILE A 436 10.20 -23.66 -18.92
N HIS A 437 8.94 -23.32 -18.78
CA HIS A 437 7.91 -23.56 -19.79
C HIS A 437 7.80 -22.34 -20.72
N ALA A 438 8.72 -22.23 -21.65
CA ALA A 438 8.76 -21.18 -22.65
C ALA A 438 8.88 -21.77 -24.04
N GLU A 439 8.62 -20.98 -25.07
CA GLU A 439 8.89 -21.40 -26.45
C GLU A 439 10.35 -21.76 -26.63
N THR A 440 10.62 -22.80 -27.42
CA THR A 440 11.90 -23.53 -27.50
C THR A 440 13.11 -22.70 -27.97
N GLU A 441 12.92 -21.47 -28.43
CA GLU A 441 14.00 -20.60 -28.93
C GLU A 441 14.24 -19.36 -28.03
N THR A 442 13.58 -19.27 -26.88
CA THR A 442 13.74 -18.10 -26.00
C THR A 442 15.04 -18.19 -25.20
N ILE A 443 15.93 -17.23 -25.41
CA ILE A 443 17.14 -17.06 -24.58
C ILE A 443 16.78 -16.17 -23.38
N TRP A 444 17.11 -16.65 -22.20
CA TRP A 444 16.81 -15.97 -20.94
C TRP A 444 18.06 -15.34 -20.32
N ASN A 445 17.86 -14.25 -19.60
CA ASN A 445 18.84 -13.68 -18.69
C ASN A 445 18.26 -13.65 -17.28
N ARG A 446 19.04 -14.09 -16.29
CA ARG A 446 18.65 -13.90 -14.89
C ARG A 446 18.85 -12.43 -14.50
N VAL A 447 17.77 -11.81 -14.05
CA VAL A 447 17.75 -10.41 -13.59
C VAL A 447 17.68 -10.34 -12.06
N ILE A 448 16.86 -11.20 -11.44
CA ILE A 448 16.61 -11.21 -10.00
C ILE A 448 16.75 -12.63 -9.45
N ASP A 449 17.39 -12.76 -8.30
CA ASP A 449 17.35 -13.93 -7.41
C ASP A 449 17.54 -13.45 -5.97
N THR A 450 16.45 -13.40 -5.21
CA THR A 450 16.44 -12.87 -3.84
C THR A 450 17.26 -13.69 -2.85
N SER A 451 17.68 -14.91 -3.22
CA SER A 451 18.54 -15.76 -2.39
C SER A 451 20.01 -15.40 -2.48
N LEU A 452 20.39 -14.65 -3.49
CA LEU A 452 21.78 -14.27 -3.72
C LEU A 452 22.16 -13.02 -2.89
N PRO A 453 23.44 -12.86 -2.56
CA PRO A 453 23.93 -11.65 -1.91
C PRO A 453 23.94 -10.46 -2.88
N SER A 454 23.84 -9.25 -2.35
CA SER A 454 24.13 -8.04 -3.11
C SER A 454 25.61 -8.04 -3.57
N PRO A 455 25.94 -7.55 -4.77
CA PRO A 455 25.06 -6.87 -5.74
C PRO A 455 24.44 -7.78 -6.81
N ILE A 456 24.54 -9.12 -6.67
CA ILE A 456 24.10 -10.07 -7.68
C ILE A 456 22.68 -10.60 -7.48
N ASP A 457 22.00 -10.16 -6.43
CA ASP A 457 20.61 -10.44 -6.09
C ASP A 457 19.60 -9.78 -7.06
N ILE A 458 19.93 -8.59 -7.53
CA ILE A 458 19.28 -7.90 -8.64
C ILE A 458 20.36 -7.17 -9.44
N VAL A 459 20.33 -7.32 -10.75
CA VAL A 459 21.34 -6.73 -11.63
C VAL A 459 20.78 -5.56 -12.42
N ALA A 460 21.61 -4.55 -12.64
CA ALA A 460 21.26 -3.42 -13.49
C ALA A 460 21.11 -3.87 -14.95
N PRO A 461 20.37 -3.16 -15.80
CA PRO A 461 20.30 -3.42 -17.23
C PRO A 461 21.68 -3.54 -17.85
N LYS A 462 21.88 -4.53 -18.73
CA LYS A 462 23.14 -4.91 -19.39
C LYS A 462 24.17 -5.65 -18.50
N ALA A 463 23.92 -5.80 -17.20
CA ALA A 463 24.74 -6.66 -16.31
C ALA A 463 24.06 -8.02 -16.05
N GLU A 464 23.07 -8.36 -16.82
CA GLU A 464 22.28 -9.58 -16.70
C GLU A 464 23.09 -10.82 -17.01
N VAL A 465 22.75 -11.93 -16.35
CA VAL A 465 23.48 -13.19 -16.47
C VAL A 465 22.74 -14.12 -17.41
N ALA A 466 23.37 -14.47 -18.54
CA ALA A 466 22.77 -15.40 -19.49
C ALA A 466 22.41 -16.75 -18.83
N PHE A 467 21.23 -17.24 -19.16
CA PHE A 467 20.70 -18.49 -18.64
C PHE A 467 20.20 -19.38 -19.78
N GLU A 468 20.90 -20.49 -20.01
CA GLU A 468 20.69 -21.38 -21.16
C GLU A 468 20.16 -22.77 -20.76
N LYS A 469 19.63 -22.90 -19.50
CA LYS A 469 19.15 -24.19 -19.00
C LYS A 469 17.64 -24.28 -19.09
N GLU A 470 17.11 -25.49 -19.20
CA GLU A 470 15.66 -25.77 -19.19
C GLU A 470 15.04 -25.74 -17.80
N SER A 471 15.84 -25.66 -16.74
CA SER A 471 15.34 -25.63 -15.37
C SER A 471 16.21 -24.76 -14.44
N TYR A 472 15.61 -24.12 -13.47
CA TYR A 472 16.25 -23.31 -12.45
C TYR A 472 15.98 -23.86 -11.05
N ARG A 473 17.05 -23.99 -10.23
CA ARG A 473 16.89 -24.35 -8.80
C ARG A 473 16.68 -23.09 -7.98
N VAL A 474 15.43 -22.84 -7.58
CA VAL A 474 15.04 -21.72 -6.71
C VAL A 474 15.26 -22.14 -5.26
N ASN A 475 16.07 -21.40 -4.52
CA ASN A 475 16.30 -21.66 -3.10
C ASN A 475 15.03 -21.51 -2.27
N GLN A 476 15.06 -22.02 -1.02
CA GLN A 476 13.95 -21.85 -0.09
C GLN A 476 13.64 -20.36 0.14
N ARG A 477 12.37 -20.03 0.27
CA ARG A 477 11.90 -18.66 0.56
C ARG A 477 12.57 -17.62 -0.35
N SER A 478 12.46 -17.82 -1.66
CA SER A 478 13.07 -16.91 -2.63
C SER A 478 12.27 -16.78 -3.92
N ILE A 479 12.55 -15.71 -4.64
CA ILE A 479 11.93 -15.37 -5.92
C ILE A 479 13.05 -15.16 -6.94
N VAL A 480 12.83 -15.72 -8.13
CA VAL A 480 13.75 -15.57 -9.28
C VAL A 480 12.98 -14.98 -10.45
N VAL A 481 13.57 -14.01 -11.13
CA VAL A 481 13.04 -13.45 -12.38
C VAL A 481 14.07 -13.61 -13.49
N LEU A 482 13.62 -14.23 -14.57
CA LEU A 482 14.30 -14.24 -15.83
C LEU A 482 13.62 -13.25 -16.76
N ALA A 483 14.39 -12.54 -17.58
CA ALA A 483 13.88 -11.70 -18.63
C ALA A 483 14.44 -12.14 -19.98
N GLN A 484 13.64 -12.07 -21.02
CA GLN A 484 14.05 -12.43 -22.36
C GLN A 484 15.29 -11.64 -22.80
N SER A 485 16.23 -12.29 -23.48
CA SER A 485 17.43 -11.63 -24.00
C SER A 485 17.09 -10.73 -25.20
N THR A 486 17.60 -9.50 -25.18
CA THR A 486 17.44 -8.56 -26.31
C THR A 486 18.32 -8.90 -27.51
N ALA A 487 19.22 -9.85 -27.40
CA ALA A 487 20.19 -10.19 -28.47
C ALA A 487 19.53 -10.79 -29.73
N MET A 488 18.31 -11.32 -29.65
CA MET A 488 17.61 -11.92 -30.80
C MET A 488 16.72 -10.93 -31.60
N ILE A 489 16.40 -9.79 -31.08
CA ILE A 489 15.52 -8.78 -31.75
C ILE A 489 16.30 -8.16 -32.99
N SER A 490 17.64 -8.16 -32.96
CA SER A 490 18.44 -7.56 -34.00
C SER A 490 18.74 -8.49 -35.21
N SER A 491 18.52 -9.80 -35.11
CA SER A 491 18.83 -10.75 -36.19
C SER A 491 17.65 -11.01 -37.15
N ASN A 492 16.42 -10.88 -36.70
CA ASN A 492 15.23 -11.10 -37.53
C ASN A 492 14.83 -9.87 -38.37
N SER A 493 15.29 -8.65 -38.02
CA SER A 493 15.00 -7.45 -38.80
C SER A 493 15.92 -7.25 -40.02
N MET A 494 17.01 -8.03 -40.16
CA MET A 494 17.95 -7.94 -41.33
C MET A 494 17.73 -9.03 -42.41
N GLN A 495 16.81 -9.97 -42.20
CA GLN A 495 16.54 -11.01 -43.22
C GLN A 495 15.28 -10.71 -44.08
N ASN A 496 14.59 -9.59 -43.87
CA ASN A 496 13.41 -9.19 -44.64
C ASN A 496 13.53 -7.76 -45.24
N LEU A 497 14.71 -7.42 -45.78
CA LEU A 497 14.93 -6.29 -46.68
C LEU A 497 15.52 -6.74 -48.02
#